data_0c5616485af83e9d8cf82ef5ca24a150
#
_entry.id   0c5616485af83e9d8cf82ef5ca24a150
#
_cell.length_a   1.000
_cell.length_b   1.000
_cell.length_c   1.000
_cell.angle_alpha   90.00
_cell.angle_beta   90.00
_cell.angle_gamma   90.00
#
_symmetry.space_group_name_H-M   'P 1'
#
loop_
_entity.id
_entity.type
_entity.pdbx_description
1 polymer ?
#
loop_
_entity_poly.entity_id
_entity_poly.type
_entity_poly.pdbx_seq_one_letter_code
_entity_poly.pdbx_strand_id
1 'polypeptide(L)'
;GYLDPLNIRNVYSCGKRAAETLCKAYQMKYHVPVFLVRPFQIIGPGPDLNDGRLHIDFISQMLKGNRIVLKSDGTAIRTFMYIADAIIAMLTVMLKGSPGEAYNIVDENGEASVKELAEIMASLIADRMVEVTFDYERRNTIEVTGALSKVTGNSEKLAALGWVPFYSLTEGALRMMEYYGLNVIKRRRE
;
A
#
# COMPACT_ATOMS: atom_id res chain seq x y z
N GLY A 1 -0.02 14.61 13.04
CA GLY A 1 1.29 15.22 13.06
C GLY A 1 1.29 16.61 12.44
N TYR A 2 2.28 17.41 12.79
CA TYR A 2 2.47 18.72 12.17
C TYR A 2 2.87 18.58 10.70
N LEU A 3 2.16 19.30 9.81
CA LEU A 3 2.51 19.44 8.41
C LEU A 3 2.72 20.93 8.14
N ASP A 4 3.94 21.30 7.72
CA ASP A 4 4.21 22.66 7.25
C ASP A 4 3.50 22.88 5.90
N PRO A 5 2.49 23.77 5.81
CA PRO A 5 1.75 24.01 4.58
C PRO A 5 2.59 24.70 3.49
N LEU A 6 3.72 25.31 3.84
CA LEU A 6 4.62 25.98 2.88
C LEU A 6 5.67 25.01 2.31
N ASN A 7 5.81 23.82 2.87
CA ASN A 7 6.68 22.81 2.28
C ASN A 7 5.98 22.15 1.09
N ILE A 8 6.53 22.34 -0.12
CA ILE A 8 5.98 21.84 -1.38
C ILE A 8 5.73 20.30 -1.37
N ARG A 9 6.49 19.54 -0.58
CA ARG A 9 6.31 18.09 -0.45
C ARG A 9 4.99 17.72 0.24
N ASN A 10 4.40 18.66 0.97
CA ASN A 10 3.14 18.45 1.69
C ASN A 10 1.89 18.79 0.87
N VAL A 11 2.01 19.18 -0.39
CA VAL A 11 0.89 19.52 -1.28
C VAL A 11 -0.15 18.40 -1.30
N TYR A 12 0.29 17.15 -1.51
CA TYR A 12 -0.62 15.99 -1.50
C TYR A 12 -1.33 15.83 -0.15
N SER A 13 -0.59 15.84 0.94
CA SER A 13 -1.14 15.65 2.29
C SER A 13 -2.07 16.79 2.69
N CYS A 14 -1.72 18.03 2.37
CA CYS A 14 -2.57 19.19 2.61
C CYS A 14 -3.88 19.11 1.80
N GLY A 15 -3.79 18.73 0.51
CA GLY A 15 -4.96 18.52 -0.34
C GLY A 15 -5.89 17.42 0.20
N LYS A 16 -5.35 16.29 0.67
CA LYS A 16 -6.16 15.23 1.29
C LYS A 16 -6.84 15.68 2.57
N ARG A 17 -6.15 16.43 3.43
CA ARG A 17 -6.75 17.01 4.65
C ARG A 17 -7.87 18.00 4.32
N ALA A 18 -7.65 18.87 3.34
CA ALA A 18 -8.70 19.82 2.87
C ALA A 18 -9.92 19.07 2.35
N ALA A 19 -9.73 18.00 1.57
CA ALA A 19 -10.83 17.17 1.06
C ALA A 19 -11.63 16.51 2.20
N GLU A 20 -10.97 15.94 3.21
CA GLU A 20 -11.66 15.37 4.39
C GLU A 20 -12.48 16.44 5.13
N THR A 21 -11.90 17.63 5.35
CA THR A 21 -12.58 18.75 6.01
C THR A 21 -13.80 19.20 5.20
N LEU A 22 -13.66 19.30 3.88
CA LEU A 22 -14.76 19.68 2.99
C LEU A 22 -15.90 18.65 3.02
N CYS A 23 -15.57 17.35 2.96
CA CYS A 23 -16.53 16.26 3.11
C CYS A 23 -17.32 16.37 4.42
N LYS A 24 -16.60 16.63 5.54
CA LYS A 24 -17.25 16.84 6.85
C LYS A 24 -18.18 18.06 6.86
N ALA A 25 -17.75 19.17 6.26
CA ALA A 25 -18.57 20.37 6.14
C ALA A 25 -19.87 20.12 5.33
N TYR A 26 -19.77 19.36 4.23
CA TYR A 26 -20.95 18.97 3.44
C TYR A 26 -21.90 18.07 4.24
N GLN A 27 -21.37 17.10 4.97
CA GLN A 27 -22.16 16.24 5.83
C GLN A 27 -22.93 17.05 6.88
N MET A 28 -22.26 18.02 7.52
CA MET A 28 -22.89 18.84 8.55
C MET A 28 -23.92 19.82 7.97
N LYS A 29 -23.63 20.45 6.83
CA LYS A 29 -24.47 21.51 6.25
C LYS A 29 -25.65 20.96 5.45
N TYR A 30 -25.43 19.88 4.71
CA TYR A 30 -26.41 19.36 3.74
C TYR A 30 -26.94 17.99 4.12
N HIS A 31 -26.51 17.42 5.25
CA HIS A 31 -26.90 16.08 5.72
C HIS A 31 -26.60 14.95 4.72
N VAL A 32 -25.62 15.15 3.83
CA VAL A 32 -25.18 14.13 2.91
C VAL A 32 -24.43 13.04 3.70
N PRO A 33 -24.79 11.74 3.57
CA PRO A 33 -24.06 10.69 4.25
C PRO A 33 -22.69 10.48 3.60
N VAL A 34 -21.63 11.01 4.23
CA VAL A 34 -20.25 10.91 3.77
C VAL A 34 -19.50 9.90 4.62
N PHE A 35 -18.79 8.98 3.99
CA PHE A 35 -17.90 8.01 4.63
C PHE A 35 -16.47 8.30 4.17
N LEU A 36 -15.55 8.50 5.12
CA LEU A 36 -14.15 8.79 4.81
C LEU A 36 -13.33 7.51 4.97
N VAL A 37 -12.58 7.16 3.95
CA VAL A 37 -11.66 6.01 3.99
C VAL A 37 -10.23 6.46 3.71
N ARG A 38 -9.29 5.96 4.48
CA ARG A 38 -7.86 6.25 4.39
C ARG A 38 -7.09 4.98 4.05
N PRO A 39 -7.00 4.61 2.77
CA PRO A 39 -6.23 3.43 2.37
C PRO A 39 -4.73 3.66 2.62
N PHE A 40 -4.09 2.62 3.18
CA PHE A 40 -2.63 2.55 3.29
C PHE A 40 -2.02 1.98 1.99
N GLN A 41 -0.94 1.21 2.06
CA GLN A 41 -0.32 0.68 0.85
C GLN A 41 -1.11 -0.52 0.32
N ILE A 42 -1.86 -0.30 -0.75
CA ILE A 42 -2.61 -1.38 -1.42
C ILE A 42 -1.75 -1.97 -2.52
N ILE A 43 -1.62 -3.30 -2.52
CA ILE A 43 -1.00 -4.09 -3.58
C ILE A 43 -2.06 -4.91 -4.32
N GLY A 44 -1.86 -5.12 -5.60
CA GLY A 44 -2.78 -5.93 -6.40
C GLY A 44 -2.61 -5.71 -7.90
N PRO A 45 -3.38 -6.45 -8.71
CA PRO A 45 -3.40 -6.29 -10.15
C PRO A 45 -3.98 -4.95 -10.59
N GLY A 46 -3.66 -4.51 -11.80
CA GLY A 46 -4.29 -3.39 -12.49
C GLY A 46 -3.39 -2.20 -12.82
N PRO A 47 -2.48 -1.73 -11.95
CA PRO A 47 -1.60 -0.63 -12.30
C PRO A 47 -0.73 -0.93 -13.55
N ASP A 48 -0.44 0.10 -14.36
CA ASP A 48 0.54 0.00 -15.44
C ASP A 48 1.95 -0.27 -14.88
N LEU A 49 2.77 -1.04 -15.61
CA LEU A 49 4.15 -1.37 -15.19
C LEU A 49 5.07 -0.15 -15.04
N ASN A 50 4.66 1.01 -15.56
CA ASN A 50 5.36 2.28 -15.42
C ASN A 50 4.69 3.22 -14.40
N ASP A 51 3.77 2.74 -13.58
CA ASP A 51 3.02 3.51 -12.57
C ASP A 51 3.94 4.17 -11.53
N GLY A 52 5.15 3.63 -11.32
CA GLY A 52 6.16 4.17 -10.38
C GLY A 52 5.96 3.75 -8.92
N ARG A 53 4.94 2.96 -8.60
CA ARG A 53 4.78 2.38 -7.27
C ARG A 53 5.81 1.30 -7.02
N LEU A 54 6.28 1.23 -5.79
CA LEU A 54 7.36 0.33 -5.36
C LEU A 54 7.15 -1.13 -5.80
N HIS A 55 6.02 -1.73 -5.49
CA HIS A 55 5.72 -3.13 -5.80
C HIS A 55 5.57 -3.38 -7.30
N ILE A 56 5.14 -2.38 -8.08
CA ILE A 56 5.07 -2.45 -9.53
C ILE A 56 6.47 -2.33 -10.16
N ASP A 57 7.33 -1.47 -9.61
CA ASP A 57 8.73 -1.39 -10.03
C ASP A 57 9.45 -2.74 -9.81
N PHE A 58 9.21 -3.43 -8.70
CA PHE A 58 9.73 -4.78 -8.46
C PHE A 58 9.25 -5.79 -9.50
N ILE A 59 7.96 -5.80 -9.83
CA ILE A 59 7.40 -6.64 -10.90
C ILE A 59 8.06 -6.33 -12.24
N SER A 60 8.15 -5.04 -12.60
CA SER A 60 8.79 -4.60 -13.85
C SER A 60 10.24 -5.06 -13.95
N GLN A 61 10.99 -5.01 -12.85
CA GLN A 61 12.36 -5.49 -12.79
C GLN A 61 12.45 -7.01 -12.95
N MET A 62 11.59 -7.77 -12.26
CA MET A 62 11.55 -9.24 -12.36
C MET A 62 11.11 -9.73 -13.74
N LEU A 63 10.27 -9.00 -14.46
CA LEU A 63 9.90 -9.30 -15.84
C LEU A 63 11.07 -9.09 -16.82
N LYS A 64 11.98 -8.15 -16.50
CA LYS A 64 13.14 -7.81 -17.34
C LYS A 64 14.39 -8.61 -17.02
N GLY A 65 14.45 -9.24 -15.83
CA GLY A 65 15.65 -9.95 -15.39
C GLY A 65 15.47 -10.71 -14.08
N ASN A 66 16.58 -11.09 -13.49
CA ASN A 66 16.63 -11.96 -12.30
C ASN A 66 17.04 -11.20 -11.03
N ARG A 67 16.72 -9.92 -10.93
CA ARG A 67 17.07 -9.12 -9.76
C ARG A 67 16.06 -8.03 -9.48
N ILE A 68 15.95 -7.67 -8.21
CA ILE A 68 15.27 -6.47 -7.71
C ILE A 68 16.36 -5.54 -7.16
N VAL A 69 16.43 -4.33 -7.69
CA VAL A 69 17.41 -3.32 -7.28
C VAL A 69 16.71 -2.28 -6.42
N LEU A 70 17.06 -2.21 -5.14
CA LEU A 70 16.57 -1.20 -4.21
C LEU A 70 17.42 0.06 -4.31
N LYS A 71 16.77 1.22 -4.44
CA LYS A 71 17.41 2.55 -4.52
C LYS A 71 17.69 3.18 -3.15
N SER A 72 17.45 2.43 -2.06
CA SER A 72 17.67 2.82 -0.67
C SER A 72 18.09 1.61 0.14
N ASP A 73 18.30 1.78 1.44
CA ASP A 73 18.62 0.68 2.37
C ASP A 73 17.47 -0.30 2.59
N GLY A 74 16.28 0.03 2.11
CA GLY A 74 15.10 -0.82 2.22
C GLY A 74 14.49 -0.90 3.62
N THR A 75 14.95 -0.11 4.59
CA THR A 75 14.52 -0.18 6.00
C THR A 75 13.16 0.48 6.26
N ALA A 76 12.66 1.28 5.32
CA ALA A 76 11.37 1.97 5.48
C ALA A 76 10.22 0.97 5.62
N ILE A 77 9.49 1.06 6.73
CA ILE A 77 8.38 0.16 7.08
C ILE A 77 7.07 0.71 6.56
N ARG A 78 6.25 -0.15 5.97
CA ARG A 78 4.90 0.14 5.48
C ARG A 78 3.97 -1.00 5.84
N THR A 79 2.67 -0.72 5.83
CA THR A 79 1.64 -1.74 5.99
C THR A 79 0.98 -1.99 4.64
N PHE A 80 1.15 -3.17 4.11
CA PHE A 80 0.63 -3.57 2.79
C PHE A 80 -0.66 -4.39 2.95
N MET A 81 -1.61 -4.19 2.03
CA MET A 81 -2.88 -4.91 2.00
C MET A 81 -3.21 -5.32 0.57
N TYR A 82 -3.79 -6.51 0.39
CA TYR A 82 -4.26 -6.94 -0.92
C TYR A 82 -5.54 -6.19 -1.33
N ILE A 83 -5.65 -5.85 -2.61
CA ILE A 83 -6.73 -5.02 -3.16
C ILE A 83 -8.12 -5.58 -2.86
N ALA A 84 -8.32 -6.90 -2.86
CA ALA A 84 -9.63 -7.49 -2.57
C ALA A 84 -10.09 -7.17 -1.13
N ASP A 85 -9.18 -7.27 -0.15
CA ASP A 85 -9.49 -6.92 1.24
C ASP A 85 -9.78 -5.43 1.40
N ALA A 86 -9.04 -4.58 0.67
CA ALA A 86 -9.29 -3.14 0.67
C ALA A 86 -10.68 -2.79 0.10
N ILE A 87 -11.11 -3.45 -0.98
CA ILE A 87 -12.45 -3.27 -1.57
C ILE A 87 -13.53 -3.71 -0.58
N ILE A 88 -13.36 -4.89 0.02
CA ILE A 88 -14.31 -5.40 1.04
C ILE A 88 -14.37 -4.44 2.23
N ALA A 89 -13.24 -3.91 2.69
CA ALA A 89 -13.18 -2.91 3.74
C ALA A 89 -13.98 -1.64 3.39
N MET A 90 -13.78 -1.09 2.19
CA MET A 90 -14.51 0.09 1.72
C MET A 90 -16.02 -0.16 1.64
N LEU A 91 -16.43 -1.32 1.12
CA LEU A 91 -17.86 -1.73 1.09
C LEU A 91 -18.42 -1.91 2.50
N THR A 92 -17.64 -2.47 3.42
CA THR A 92 -18.04 -2.60 4.83
C THR A 92 -18.27 -1.24 5.47
N VAL A 93 -17.38 -0.28 5.23
CA VAL A 93 -17.56 1.11 5.71
C VAL A 93 -18.81 1.75 5.11
N MET A 94 -19.04 1.57 3.81
CA MET A 94 -20.22 2.12 3.13
C MET A 94 -21.53 1.55 3.70
N LEU A 95 -21.56 0.27 4.07
CA LEU A 95 -22.77 -0.42 4.51
C LEU A 95 -23.02 -0.33 6.03
N LYS A 96 -21.96 -0.25 6.84
CA LYS A 96 -22.03 -0.35 8.30
C LYS A 96 -21.40 0.83 9.03
N GLY A 97 -20.64 1.67 8.33
CA GLY A 97 -19.97 2.82 8.93
C GLY A 97 -20.93 3.91 9.38
N SER A 98 -20.42 4.82 10.21
CA SER A 98 -21.16 6.00 10.65
C SER A 98 -20.86 7.18 9.72
N PRO A 99 -21.87 7.88 9.19
CA PRO A 99 -21.66 9.05 8.35
C PRO A 99 -20.82 10.14 9.05
N GLY A 100 -19.90 10.72 8.33
CA GLY A 100 -19.00 11.75 8.84
C GLY A 100 -17.79 11.24 9.61
N GLU A 101 -17.63 9.92 9.72
CA GLU A 101 -16.50 9.27 10.37
C GLU A 101 -15.44 8.83 9.37
N ALA A 102 -14.17 8.80 9.83
CA ALA A 102 -13.04 8.33 9.05
C ALA A 102 -12.56 6.96 9.53
N TYR A 103 -12.25 6.08 8.56
CA TYR A 103 -11.81 4.70 8.78
C TYR A 103 -10.47 4.47 8.06
N ASN A 104 -9.48 4.00 8.78
CA ASN A 104 -8.24 3.53 8.17
C ASN A 104 -8.49 2.17 7.52
N ILE A 105 -8.12 2.04 6.26
CA ILE A 105 -8.16 0.79 5.51
C ILE A 105 -6.74 0.22 5.53
N VAL A 106 -6.47 -0.62 6.52
CA VAL A 106 -5.15 -1.15 6.81
C VAL A 106 -5.24 -2.57 7.36
N ASP A 107 -4.34 -3.44 6.93
CA ASP A 107 -4.09 -4.74 7.55
C ASP A 107 -2.83 -4.64 8.42
N GLU A 108 -2.99 -4.67 9.72
CA GLU A 108 -1.87 -4.54 10.67
C GLU A 108 -0.88 -5.70 10.59
N ASN A 109 -1.33 -6.88 10.10
CA ASN A 109 -0.46 -8.04 9.87
C ASN A 109 0.37 -7.93 8.59
N GLY A 110 0.04 -6.97 7.71
CA GLY A 110 0.77 -6.71 6.47
C GLY A 110 1.95 -5.76 6.64
N GLU A 111 2.45 -5.54 7.87
CA GLU A 111 3.62 -4.70 8.14
C GLU A 111 4.89 -5.37 7.60
N ALA A 112 5.60 -4.68 6.73
CA ALA A 112 6.89 -5.10 6.21
C ALA A 112 7.76 -3.91 5.82
N SER A 113 9.07 -4.07 5.88
CA SER A 113 10.01 -3.16 5.27
C SER A 113 10.01 -3.30 3.75
N VAL A 114 10.51 -2.31 3.05
CA VAL A 114 10.70 -2.36 1.59
C VAL A 114 11.58 -3.54 1.18
N LYS A 115 12.62 -3.84 1.97
CA LYS A 115 13.52 -4.97 1.75
C LYS A 115 12.76 -6.30 1.93
N GLU A 116 12.03 -6.48 3.02
CA GLU A 116 11.23 -7.69 3.28
C GLU A 116 10.20 -7.94 2.18
N LEU A 117 9.51 -6.90 1.70
CA LEU A 117 8.61 -7.04 0.56
C LEU A 117 9.34 -7.53 -0.69
N ALA A 118 10.51 -6.98 -1.00
CA ALA A 118 11.32 -7.43 -2.15
C ALA A 118 11.76 -8.89 -2.00
N GLU A 119 12.20 -9.30 -0.81
CA GLU A 119 12.61 -10.68 -0.50
C GLU A 119 11.42 -11.65 -0.58
N ILE A 120 10.24 -11.28 -0.05
CA ILE A 120 9.00 -12.06 -0.20
C ILE A 120 8.70 -12.26 -1.69
N MET A 121 8.66 -11.18 -2.47
CA MET A 121 8.34 -11.27 -3.91
C MET A 121 9.39 -12.09 -4.67
N ALA A 122 10.67 -11.92 -4.38
CA ALA A 122 11.75 -12.70 -5.00
C ALA A 122 11.62 -14.21 -4.71
N SER A 123 11.27 -14.57 -3.47
CA SER A 123 11.12 -15.96 -3.03
C SER A 123 9.92 -16.68 -3.67
N LEU A 124 8.95 -15.94 -4.18
CA LEU A 124 7.76 -16.47 -4.84
C LEU A 124 7.99 -16.90 -6.30
N ILE A 125 9.11 -16.53 -6.92
CA ILE A 125 9.44 -16.95 -8.28
C ILE A 125 9.83 -18.43 -8.30
N ALA A 126 9.23 -19.20 -9.20
CA ALA A 126 9.35 -20.67 -9.23
C ALA A 126 10.46 -21.18 -10.15
N ASP A 127 10.75 -20.48 -11.24
CA ASP A 127 11.58 -20.96 -12.36
C ASP A 127 13.02 -20.46 -12.33
N ARG A 128 13.35 -19.52 -11.46
CA ARG A 128 14.70 -18.95 -11.32
C ARG A 128 14.91 -18.30 -9.96
N MET A 129 16.16 -18.10 -9.60
CA MET A 129 16.52 -17.30 -8.45
C MET A 129 16.46 -15.81 -8.83
N VAL A 130 15.80 -15.01 -7.99
CA VAL A 130 15.78 -13.55 -8.09
C VAL A 130 16.57 -12.97 -6.94
N GLU A 131 17.60 -12.20 -7.27
CA GLU A 131 18.49 -11.56 -6.31
C GLU A 131 17.94 -10.18 -5.90
N VAL A 132 17.98 -9.86 -4.61
CA VAL A 132 17.68 -8.51 -4.10
C VAL A 132 19.00 -7.78 -3.85
N THR A 133 19.23 -6.72 -4.59
CA THR A 133 20.47 -5.92 -4.55
C THR A 133 20.19 -4.46 -4.24
N PHE A 134 21.23 -3.70 -3.90
CA PHE A 134 21.12 -2.31 -3.52
C PHE A 134 21.98 -1.44 -4.45
N ASP A 135 21.40 -0.35 -4.96
CA ASP A 135 22.08 0.66 -5.75
C ASP A 135 21.96 2.02 -5.06
N TYR A 136 22.96 2.34 -4.26
CA TYR A 136 23.01 3.59 -3.49
C TYR A 136 23.42 4.80 -4.36
N GLU A 137 24.03 4.60 -5.52
CA GLU A 137 24.49 5.69 -6.40
C GLU A 137 23.31 6.36 -7.12
N ARG A 138 22.24 5.64 -7.32
CA ARG A 138 20.97 6.16 -7.88
C ARG A 138 20.08 6.87 -6.87
N ARG A 139 20.56 7.24 -5.72
CA ARG A 139 19.86 8.21 -4.87
C ARG A 139 19.62 9.46 -5.72
N ASN A 140 18.37 9.60 -6.22
CA ASN A 140 17.97 10.84 -6.82
C ASN A 140 18.35 11.97 -5.86
N THR A 141 19.06 12.95 -6.36
CA THR A 141 19.55 14.16 -5.68
C THR A 141 18.45 15.03 -5.06
N ILE A 142 17.20 14.66 -5.22
CA ILE A 142 16.11 15.10 -4.37
C ILE A 142 16.22 14.25 -3.11
N GLU A 143 17.07 14.71 -2.18
CA GLU A 143 17.16 14.13 -0.85
C GLU A 143 15.76 13.79 -0.32
N VAL A 144 15.50 12.49 -0.12
CA VAL A 144 14.34 12.01 0.62
C VAL A 144 14.58 12.26 2.11
N THR A 145 15.10 13.45 2.42
CA THR A 145 15.14 13.98 3.78
C THR A 145 13.71 14.25 4.20
N GLY A 146 13.15 13.33 5.00
CA GLY A 146 11.79 13.42 5.52
C GLY A 146 10.81 12.34 5.03
N ALA A 147 11.24 11.33 4.26
CA ALA A 147 10.44 10.12 4.12
C ALA A 147 10.30 9.47 5.50
N LEU A 148 9.06 9.32 5.97
CA LEU A 148 8.80 8.66 7.25
C LEU A 148 9.40 7.26 7.23
N SER A 149 10.25 6.93 8.19
CA SER A 149 10.88 5.61 8.33
C SER A 149 9.81 4.53 8.56
N LYS A 150 8.71 4.87 9.23
CA LYS A 150 7.60 3.97 9.51
C LYS A 150 6.26 4.67 9.21
N VAL A 151 5.42 4.02 8.39
CA VAL A 151 4.03 4.42 8.12
C VAL A 151 3.15 3.20 8.33
N THR A 152 2.53 3.14 9.49
CA THR A 152 1.60 2.09 9.89
C THR A 152 0.31 2.73 10.41
N GLY A 153 -0.75 1.95 10.53
CA GLY A 153 -2.04 2.43 11.01
C GLY A 153 -2.72 1.42 11.90
N ASN A 154 -3.80 1.88 12.54
CA ASN A 154 -4.68 1.09 13.37
C ASN A 154 -6.01 0.91 12.66
N SER A 155 -6.52 -0.32 12.62
CA SER A 155 -7.78 -0.71 11.98
C SER A 155 -8.92 -0.99 12.98
N GLU A 156 -8.76 -0.71 14.27
CA GLU A 156 -9.76 -1.03 15.32
C GLU A 156 -11.18 -0.57 14.97
N LYS A 157 -11.31 0.65 14.44
CA LYS A 157 -12.59 1.21 14.01
C LYS A 157 -13.24 0.41 12.89
N LEU A 158 -12.45 -0.11 11.96
CA LEU A 158 -12.88 -0.94 10.86
C LEU A 158 -13.22 -2.35 11.35
N ALA A 159 -12.39 -2.92 12.23
CA ALA A 159 -12.62 -4.21 12.86
C ALA A 159 -13.92 -4.22 13.70
N ALA A 160 -14.26 -3.12 14.37
CA ALA A 160 -15.52 -2.97 15.08
C ALA A 160 -16.76 -3.06 14.18
N LEU A 161 -16.63 -2.84 12.86
CA LEU A 161 -17.68 -3.08 11.87
C LEU A 161 -17.79 -4.55 11.43
N GLY A 162 -16.91 -5.43 11.95
CA GLY A 162 -16.83 -6.85 11.63
C GLY A 162 -15.96 -7.17 10.42
N TRP A 163 -15.11 -6.24 9.96
CA TRP A 163 -14.14 -6.52 8.92
C TRP A 163 -12.86 -7.16 9.49
N VAL A 164 -12.35 -8.15 8.77
CA VAL A 164 -11.04 -8.77 9.00
C VAL A 164 -10.35 -9.00 7.65
N PRO A 165 -9.02 -8.90 7.55
CA PRO A 165 -8.31 -9.22 6.33
C PRO A 165 -8.37 -10.73 6.07
N PHE A 166 -8.50 -11.11 4.81
CA PHE A 166 -8.56 -12.50 4.36
C PHE A 166 -7.23 -12.98 3.76
N TYR A 167 -6.50 -12.08 3.08
CA TYR A 167 -5.26 -12.41 2.38
C TYR A 167 -4.03 -11.95 3.17
N SER A 168 -3.06 -12.84 3.38
CA SER A 168 -1.74 -12.43 3.86
C SER A 168 -1.00 -11.60 2.80
N LEU A 169 0.04 -10.86 3.23
CA LEU A 169 0.91 -10.12 2.32
C LEU A 169 1.51 -11.03 1.24
N THR A 170 1.96 -12.22 1.62
CA THR A 170 2.54 -13.23 0.70
C THR A 170 1.51 -13.68 -0.35
N GLU A 171 0.29 -13.99 0.07
CA GLU A 171 -0.77 -14.42 -0.85
C GLU A 171 -1.18 -13.29 -1.79
N GLY A 172 -1.29 -12.06 -1.29
CA GLY A 172 -1.58 -10.87 -2.09
C GLY A 172 -0.50 -10.59 -3.14
N ALA A 173 0.77 -10.69 -2.74
CA ALA A 173 1.92 -10.53 -3.64
C ALA A 173 1.92 -11.62 -4.73
N LEU A 174 1.70 -12.88 -4.35
CA LEU A 174 1.64 -14.00 -5.29
C LEU A 174 0.56 -13.79 -6.36
N ARG A 175 -0.67 -13.43 -5.95
CA ARG A 175 -1.79 -13.16 -6.88
C ARG A 175 -1.48 -12.01 -7.82
N MET A 176 -0.87 -10.96 -7.31
CA MET A 176 -0.45 -9.81 -8.11
C MET A 176 0.61 -10.22 -9.14
N MET A 177 1.62 -10.98 -8.73
CA MET A 177 2.69 -11.45 -9.61
C MET A 177 2.20 -12.40 -10.70
N GLU A 178 1.27 -13.32 -10.38
CA GLU A 178 0.58 -14.18 -11.36
C GLU A 178 -0.14 -13.35 -12.43
N TYR A 179 -0.85 -12.30 -12.03
CA TYR A 179 -1.57 -11.42 -12.97
C TYR A 179 -0.63 -10.78 -14.01
N TYR A 180 0.58 -10.40 -13.59
CA TYR A 180 1.57 -9.83 -14.51
C TYR A 180 2.38 -10.87 -15.28
N GLY A 181 2.04 -12.15 -15.18
CA GLY A 181 2.64 -13.23 -15.96
C GLY A 181 3.98 -13.74 -15.44
N LEU A 182 4.33 -13.44 -14.19
CA LEU A 182 5.48 -14.04 -13.54
C LEU A 182 5.20 -15.51 -13.18
N ASN A 183 6.17 -16.39 -13.43
CA ASN A 183 6.07 -17.79 -13.04
C ASN A 183 6.34 -17.93 -11.54
N VAL A 184 5.29 -18.11 -10.76
CA VAL A 184 5.35 -18.16 -9.31
C VAL A 184 5.09 -19.57 -8.78
N ILE A 185 5.49 -19.82 -7.54
CA ILE A 185 5.24 -21.08 -6.85
C ILE A 185 3.73 -21.40 -6.83
N LYS A 186 3.39 -22.68 -7.08
CA LYS A 186 1.98 -23.10 -7.06
C LYS A 186 1.41 -23.01 -5.66
N ARG A 187 0.23 -22.43 -5.55
CA ARG A 187 -0.55 -22.44 -4.31
C ARG A 187 -0.80 -23.87 -3.86
N ARG A 188 -0.53 -24.19 -2.61
CA ARG A 188 -1.15 -25.37 -2.00
C ARG A 188 -2.67 -25.09 -1.93
N ARG A 189 -3.45 -25.87 -2.66
CA ARG A 189 -4.91 -25.90 -2.45
C ARG A 189 -5.12 -26.68 -1.16
N GLU A 190 -5.42 -25.97 -0.09
CA GLU A 190 -6.00 -26.55 1.12
C GLU A 190 -7.52 -26.72 0.92
#